data_67c91d1dce4c78d8f9bad2e0e56606b5
#
_entry.id   67c91d1dce4c78d8f9bad2e0e56606b5
#
_cell.length_a   1.000
_cell.length_b   1.000
_cell.length_c   1.000
_cell.angle_alpha   90.00
_cell.angle_beta   90.00
_cell.angle_gamma   90.00
#
_symmetry.space_group_name_H-M   'P 1'
#
loop_
_entity.id
_entity.type
_entity.pdbx_description
1 polymer ?
#
loop_
_entity_poly.entity_id
_entity_poly.type
_entity_poly.pdbx_seq_one_letter_code
_entity_poly.pdbx_strand_id
1 'polypeptide(L)'
;MPVPTPPIDARPARTSAGQRAYEWIRDAILRGDFAEGEFIDEVALSERVNTSRTPVREALQRLQVERYIDLLPRRGAQVRVVTATEMREIYQARILLESDALRGICTRGAGAPDAAVALIAEMEQAGKAQDWNSFAQLDYRFHAAIVRHHGNAVIADLYDALQPRQVRLGTRTMMEAPGRLSTIESEHQQLIAAMRAADADTCVSVLLTHLREVPELVSAFGGTKPR
;
A
#
# COMPACT_ATOMS: atom_id res chain seq x y z
N MET A 1 35.54 -42.69 4.19
CA MET A 1 34.10 -42.77 3.80
C MET A 1 33.42 -41.56 4.38
N PRO A 2 32.84 -40.63 3.57
CA PRO A 2 32.09 -39.53 4.10
C PRO A 2 30.73 -40.00 4.60
N VAL A 3 30.34 -39.53 5.80
CA VAL A 3 29.04 -39.80 6.42
C VAL A 3 27.98 -39.04 5.64
N PRO A 4 26.88 -39.69 5.20
CA PRO A 4 25.81 -38.99 4.50
C PRO A 4 25.06 -38.07 5.48
N THR A 5 24.97 -36.75 5.14
CA THR A 5 24.12 -35.81 5.83
C THR A 5 22.66 -36.12 5.53
N PRO A 6 21.78 -36.28 6.52
CA PRO A 6 20.36 -36.49 6.26
C PRO A 6 19.73 -35.30 5.58
N PRO A 7 18.72 -35.47 4.71
CA PRO A 7 18.01 -34.35 4.07
C PRO A 7 17.28 -33.53 5.13
N ILE A 8 17.48 -32.21 5.06
CA ILE A 8 16.72 -31.26 5.86
C ILE A 8 15.29 -31.27 5.31
N ASP A 9 14.39 -31.89 6.05
CA ASP A 9 12.96 -31.95 5.76
C ASP A 9 12.42 -30.52 5.83
N ALA A 10 12.27 -29.87 4.69
CA ALA A 10 11.69 -28.53 4.56
C ALA A 10 10.17 -28.62 4.78
N ARG A 11 9.76 -28.71 6.05
CA ARG A 11 8.37 -28.44 6.42
C ARG A 11 8.05 -27.01 6.02
N PRO A 12 6.89 -26.74 5.36
CA PRO A 12 6.47 -25.36 5.07
C PRO A 12 6.48 -24.58 6.37
N ALA A 13 7.17 -23.43 6.36
CA ALA A 13 7.34 -22.59 7.54
C ALA A 13 5.95 -22.19 8.06
N ARG A 14 5.54 -22.73 9.22
CA ARG A 14 4.28 -22.33 9.89
C ARG A 14 4.41 -20.84 10.21
N THR A 15 3.53 -20.04 9.64
CA THR A 15 3.43 -18.59 9.94
C THR A 15 3.48 -18.38 11.45
N SER A 16 4.39 -17.52 11.95
CA SER A 16 4.54 -17.29 13.39
C SER A 16 3.25 -16.69 13.98
N ALA A 17 3.04 -16.86 15.28
CA ALA A 17 1.90 -16.25 15.95
C ALA A 17 1.91 -14.72 15.83
N GLY A 18 3.09 -14.08 15.85
CA GLY A 18 3.27 -12.65 15.62
C GLY A 18 2.89 -12.22 14.21
N GLN A 19 3.27 -13.02 13.20
CA GLN A 19 2.92 -12.74 11.81
C GLN A 19 1.40 -12.85 11.60
N ARG A 20 0.74 -13.88 12.13
CA ARG A 20 -0.72 -14.01 12.05
C ARG A 20 -1.45 -12.87 12.76
N ALA A 21 -0.97 -12.47 13.94
CA ALA A 21 -1.53 -11.33 14.67
C ALA A 21 -1.38 -10.05 13.87
N TYR A 22 -0.20 -9.80 13.31
CA TYR A 22 0.07 -8.64 12.46
C TYR A 22 -0.88 -8.59 11.25
N GLU A 23 -0.97 -9.66 10.47
CA GLU A 23 -1.82 -9.73 9.28
C GLU A 23 -3.29 -9.49 9.64
N TRP A 24 -3.78 -10.17 10.68
CA TRP A 24 -5.16 -10.02 11.13
C TRP A 24 -5.50 -8.59 11.56
N ILE A 25 -4.64 -7.96 12.38
CA ILE A 25 -4.86 -6.59 12.89
C ILE A 25 -4.79 -5.59 11.73
N ARG A 26 -3.78 -5.71 10.86
CA ARG A 26 -3.62 -4.87 9.67
C ARG A 26 -4.87 -4.91 8.79
N ASP A 27 -5.33 -6.12 8.47
CA ASP A 27 -6.48 -6.30 7.59
C ASP A 27 -7.78 -5.81 8.25
N ALA A 28 -7.93 -5.96 9.57
CA ALA A 28 -9.04 -5.41 10.33
C ALA A 28 -9.06 -3.87 10.30
N ILE A 29 -7.88 -3.22 10.42
CA ILE A 29 -7.76 -1.77 10.27
C ILE A 29 -8.15 -1.34 8.85
N LEU A 30 -7.63 -2.03 7.82
CA LEU A 30 -7.91 -1.70 6.42
C LEU A 30 -9.38 -1.91 6.03
N ARG A 31 -10.07 -2.88 6.62
CA ARG A 31 -11.52 -3.06 6.43
C ARG A 31 -12.38 -2.06 7.21
N GLY A 32 -11.78 -1.30 8.13
CA GLY A 32 -12.51 -0.38 9.00
C GLY A 32 -13.19 -1.04 10.19
N ASP A 33 -12.82 -2.30 10.54
CA ASP A 33 -13.29 -2.99 11.75
C ASP A 33 -12.83 -2.25 13.04
N PHE A 34 -11.75 -1.47 12.92
CA PHE A 34 -11.30 -0.47 13.88
C PHE A 34 -11.38 0.92 13.23
N ALA A 35 -12.13 1.82 13.85
CA ALA A 35 -12.27 3.18 13.34
C ALA A 35 -10.96 3.97 13.47
N GLU A 36 -10.76 4.93 12.56
CA GLU A 36 -9.64 5.88 12.70
C GLU A 36 -9.76 6.67 14.01
N GLY A 37 -8.66 6.76 14.75
CA GLY A 37 -8.61 7.36 16.09
C GLY A 37 -9.07 6.44 17.22
N GLU A 38 -9.59 5.25 16.94
CA GLU A 38 -10.01 4.28 17.93
C GLU A 38 -8.81 3.72 18.71
N PHE A 39 -9.01 3.51 20.01
CA PHE A 39 -8.04 2.82 20.86
C PHE A 39 -8.27 1.33 20.83
N ILE A 40 -7.20 0.58 20.59
CA ILE A 40 -7.21 -0.87 20.53
C ILE A 40 -6.62 -1.43 21.82
N ASP A 41 -7.40 -2.26 22.51
CA ASP A 41 -6.97 -2.95 23.72
C ASP A 41 -6.20 -4.23 23.42
N GLU A 42 -4.98 -4.37 23.96
CA GLU A 42 -4.10 -5.53 23.73
C GLU A 42 -4.71 -6.85 24.24
N VAL A 43 -5.52 -6.80 25.31
CA VAL A 43 -6.15 -7.99 25.90
C VAL A 43 -7.24 -8.49 24.99
N ALA A 44 -8.12 -7.59 24.54
CA ALA A 44 -9.19 -7.90 23.60
C ALA A 44 -8.62 -8.42 22.26
N LEU A 45 -7.50 -7.85 21.78
CA LEU A 45 -6.80 -8.36 20.59
C LEU A 45 -6.28 -9.78 20.78
N SER A 46 -5.67 -10.07 21.94
CA SER A 46 -5.13 -11.41 22.25
C SER A 46 -6.22 -12.48 22.19
N GLU A 47 -7.40 -12.17 22.66
CA GLU A 47 -8.58 -13.04 22.59
C GLU A 47 -9.08 -13.23 21.16
N ARG A 48 -9.24 -12.13 20.40
CA ARG A 48 -9.73 -12.18 19.01
C ARG A 48 -8.79 -12.93 18.06
N VAL A 49 -7.47 -12.77 18.26
CA VAL A 49 -6.44 -13.45 17.43
C VAL A 49 -6.10 -14.84 17.95
N ASN A 50 -6.67 -15.23 19.10
CA ASN A 50 -6.42 -16.50 19.80
C ASN A 50 -4.91 -16.74 20.00
N THR A 51 -4.23 -15.80 20.66
CA THR A 51 -2.79 -15.88 20.96
C THR A 51 -2.46 -15.17 22.27
N SER A 52 -1.21 -15.29 22.76
CA SER A 52 -0.75 -14.58 23.95
C SER A 52 -0.42 -13.11 23.65
N ARG A 53 -0.21 -12.30 24.70
CA ARG A 53 0.07 -10.86 24.56
C ARG A 53 1.40 -10.56 23.86
N THR A 54 2.42 -11.41 24.01
CA THR A 54 3.75 -11.17 23.42
C THR A 54 3.69 -11.05 21.88
N PRO A 55 3.15 -12.02 21.12
CA PRO A 55 3.02 -11.88 19.67
C PRO A 55 2.09 -10.74 19.24
N VAL A 56 1.09 -10.35 20.05
CA VAL A 56 0.27 -9.17 19.78
C VAL A 56 1.10 -7.89 19.90
N ARG A 57 1.94 -7.75 20.93
CA ARG A 57 2.83 -6.60 21.09
C ARG A 57 3.85 -6.48 19.96
N GLU A 58 4.45 -7.59 19.52
CA GLU A 58 5.32 -7.63 18.35
C GLU A 58 4.59 -7.14 17.09
N ALA A 59 3.37 -7.61 16.88
CA ALA A 59 2.51 -7.16 15.78
C ALA A 59 2.21 -5.66 15.86
N LEU A 60 1.85 -5.15 17.02
CA LEU A 60 1.56 -3.73 17.23
C LEU A 60 2.81 -2.84 17.03
N GLN A 61 3.99 -3.28 17.49
CA GLN A 61 5.25 -2.56 17.23
C GLN A 61 5.53 -2.45 15.72
N ARG A 62 5.31 -3.52 14.97
CA ARG A 62 5.46 -3.51 13.53
C ARG A 62 4.45 -2.57 12.86
N LEU A 63 3.18 -2.64 13.25
CA LEU A 63 2.13 -1.75 12.74
C LEU A 63 2.39 -0.28 13.05
N GLN A 64 3.05 0.03 14.18
CA GLN A 64 3.51 1.38 14.50
C GLN A 64 4.61 1.85 13.53
N VAL A 65 5.61 1.01 13.26
CA VAL A 65 6.68 1.33 12.29
C VAL A 65 6.08 1.60 10.90
N GLU A 66 5.10 0.80 10.50
CA GLU A 66 4.38 0.92 9.23
C GLU A 66 3.31 2.02 9.22
N ARG A 67 3.16 2.77 10.32
CA ARG A 67 2.24 3.90 10.43
C ARG A 67 0.75 3.54 10.36
N TYR A 68 0.34 2.33 10.71
CA TYR A 68 -1.07 1.97 10.89
C TYR A 68 -1.64 2.45 12.22
N ILE A 69 -0.81 2.45 13.26
CA ILE A 69 -1.18 2.84 14.63
C ILE A 69 -0.12 3.73 15.28
N ASP A 70 -0.49 4.40 16.36
CA ASP A 70 0.42 5.03 17.31
C ASP A 70 0.33 4.29 18.65
N LEU A 71 1.49 3.91 19.23
CA LEU A 71 1.56 3.37 20.59
C LEU A 71 1.71 4.52 21.58
N LEU A 72 0.68 4.73 22.38
CA LEU A 72 0.64 5.83 23.35
C LEU A 72 0.94 5.31 24.77
N PRO A 73 1.91 5.92 25.50
CA PRO A 73 2.23 5.49 26.84
C PRO A 73 0.99 5.46 27.75
N ARG A 74 0.77 4.33 28.43
CA ARG A 74 -0.36 4.08 29.35
C ARG A 74 -1.77 4.09 28.72
N ARG A 75 -1.90 4.32 27.39
CA ARG A 75 -3.18 4.37 26.67
C ARG A 75 -3.36 3.25 25.65
N GLY A 76 -2.29 2.51 25.33
CA GLY A 76 -2.34 1.42 24.37
C GLY A 76 -2.12 1.88 22.93
N ALA A 77 -2.63 1.11 21.97
CA ALA A 77 -2.53 1.38 20.55
C ALA A 77 -3.72 2.24 20.07
N GLN A 78 -3.46 3.22 19.21
CA GLN A 78 -4.51 4.02 18.58
C GLN A 78 -4.38 3.92 17.07
N VAL A 79 -5.48 3.63 16.37
CA VAL A 79 -5.50 3.64 14.89
C VAL A 79 -5.23 5.04 14.37
N ARG A 80 -4.27 5.17 13.45
CA ARG A 80 -3.93 6.47 12.89
C ARG A 80 -5.03 6.96 11.93
N VAL A 81 -5.26 8.25 12.00
CA VAL A 81 -6.12 8.96 11.03
C VAL A 81 -5.34 9.24 9.75
N VAL A 82 -5.88 8.94 8.59
CA VAL A 82 -5.34 9.40 7.30
C VAL A 82 -5.76 10.85 7.13
N THR A 83 -4.79 11.76 7.07
CA THR A 83 -5.04 13.19 6.94
C THR A 83 -4.79 13.70 5.52
N ALA A 84 -5.42 14.83 5.15
CA ALA A 84 -5.13 15.50 3.88
C ALA A 84 -3.64 15.91 3.77
N THR A 85 -3.00 16.25 4.88
CA THR A 85 -1.56 16.52 4.90
C THR A 85 -0.75 15.27 4.56
N GLU A 86 -1.04 14.12 5.18
CA GLU A 86 -0.37 12.86 4.87
C GLU A 86 -0.60 12.45 3.40
N MET A 87 -1.80 12.65 2.87
CA MET A 87 -2.11 12.42 1.45
C MET A 87 -1.20 13.24 0.54
N ARG A 88 -1.07 14.55 0.78
CA ARG A 88 -0.20 15.44 -0.01
C ARG A 88 1.26 14.99 0.04
N GLU A 89 1.77 14.69 1.23
CA GLU A 89 3.15 14.23 1.42
C GLU A 89 3.44 12.93 0.67
N ILE A 90 2.51 11.97 0.69
CA ILE A 90 2.61 10.71 -0.06
C ILE A 90 2.58 10.99 -1.57
N TYR A 91 1.66 11.83 -2.05
CA TYR A 91 1.58 12.18 -3.47
C TYR A 91 2.84 12.89 -3.96
N GLN A 92 3.39 13.82 -3.18
CA GLN A 92 4.66 14.48 -3.52
C GLN A 92 5.82 13.49 -3.64
N ALA A 93 5.94 12.54 -2.70
CA ALA A 93 6.96 11.51 -2.75
C ALA A 93 6.78 10.59 -3.97
N ARG A 94 5.55 10.17 -4.27
CA ARG A 94 5.22 9.39 -5.46
C ARG A 94 5.55 10.12 -6.75
N ILE A 95 5.12 11.36 -6.88
CA ILE A 95 5.40 12.19 -8.07
C ILE A 95 6.91 12.27 -8.32
N LEU A 96 7.71 12.47 -7.28
CA LEU A 96 9.17 12.56 -7.40
C LEU A 96 9.78 11.24 -7.90
N LEU A 97 9.45 10.12 -7.26
CA LEU A 97 10.05 8.81 -7.56
C LEU A 97 9.52 8.21 -8.86
N GLU A 98 8.21 8.31 -9.10
CA GLU A 98 7.58 7.73 -10.28
C GLU A 98 7.85 8.54 -11.55
N SER A 99 7.94 9.89 -11.48
CA SER A 99 8.28 10.70 -12.66
C SER A 99 9.70 10.43 -13.13
N ASP A 100 10.66 10.26 -12.21
CA ASP A 100 12.03 9.88 -12.55
C ASP A 100 12.06 8.50 -13.24
N ALA A 101 11.36 7.53 -12.66
CA ALA A 101 11.25 6.18 -13.22
C ALA A 101 10.64 6.19 -14.63
N LEU A 102 9.52 6.89 -14.83
CA LEU A 102 8.84 6.98 -16.13
C LEU A 102 9.72 7.64 -17.20
N ARG A 103 10.40 8.75 -16.88
CA ARG A 103 11.35 9.40 -17.79
C ARG A 103 12.49 8.47 -18.17
N GLY A 104 13.07 7.76 -17.21
CA GLY A 104 14.15 6.81 -17.46
C GLY A 104 13.71 5.61 -18.33
N ILE A 105 12.51 5.09 -18.13
CA ILE A 105 11.91 4.02 -18.94
C ILE A 105 11.75 4.50 -20.41
N CYS A 106 11.12 5.67 -20.61
CA CYS A 106 10.90 6.22 -21.94
C CYS A 106 12.22 6.54 -22.65
N THR A 107 13.19 7.15 -21.97
CA THR A 107 14.52 7.48 -22.54
C THR A 107 15.25 6.24 -23.05
N ARG A 108 15.10 5.09 -22.39
CA ARG A 108 15.70 3.82 -22.82
C ARG A 108 14.85 3.05 -23.84
N GLY A 109 13.63 3.49 -24.13
CA GLY A 109 12.69 2.75 -24.96
C GLY A 109 12.30 1.39 -24.37
N ALA A 110 12.32 1.25 -23.03
CA ALA A 110 12.12 -0.03 -22.36
C ALA A 110 10.65 -0.49 -22.37
N GLY A 111 9.72 0.38 -22.72
CA GLY A 111 8.29 0.09 -22.76
C GLY A 111 7.66 -0.12 -21.37
N ALA A 112 6.40 -0.53 -21.35
CA ALA A 112 5.69 -0.84 -20.12
C ALA A 112 6.13 -2.23 -19.57
N PRO A 113 6.39 -2.36 -18.26
CA PRO A 113 6.75 -3.66 -17.67
C PRO A 113 5.57 -4.64 -17.73
N ASP A 114 5.83 -5.88 -18.16
CA ASP A 114 4.80 -6.94 -18.24
C ASP A 114 4.11 -7.18 -16.89
N ALA A 115 4.85 -7.04 -15.78
CA ALA A 115 4.30 -7.18 -14.44
C ALA A 115 3.22 -6.12 -14.14
N ALA A 116 3.39 -4.86 -14.61
CA ALA A 116 2.36 -3.84 -14.44
C ALA A 116 1.15 -4.12 -15.36
N VAL A 117 1.40 -4.54 -16.59
CA VAL A 117 0.31 -4.88 -17.54
C VAL A 117 -0.56 -6.00 -17.01
N ALA A 118 0.04 -7.05 -16.42
CA ALA A 118 -0.70 -8.18 -15.86
C ALA A 118 -1.62 -7.79 -14.69
N LEU A 119 -1.23 -6.79 -13.88
CA LEU A 119 -1.98 -6.34 -12.71
C LEU A 119 -3.29 -5.62 -13.06
N ILE A 120 -3.43 -5.06 -14.27
CA ILE A 120 -4.64 -4.33 -14.69
C ILE A 120 -5.90 -5.20 -14.55
N ALA A 121 -5.86 -6.44 -15.04
CA ALA A 121 -7.01 -7.33 -14.97
C ALA A 121 -7.37 -7.73 -13.53
N GLU A 122 -6.37 -7.92 -12.67
CA GLU A 122 -6.58 -8.22 -11.25
C GLU A 122 -7.22 -7.01 -10.53
N MET A 123 -6.77 -5.78 -10.84
CA MET A 123 -7.34 -4.53 -10.30
C MET A 123 -8.79 -4.34 -10.71
N GLU A 124 -9.13 -4.56 -11.99
CA GLU A 124 -10.51 -4.51 -12.46
C GLU A 124 -11.43 -5.50 -11.73
N GLN A 125 -10.94 -6.71 -11.44
CA GLN A 125 -11.70 -7.71 -10.68
C GLN A 125 -11.93 -7.26 -9.24
N ALA A 126 -10.87 -6.77 -8.55
CA ALA A 126 -10.99 -6.25 -7.20
C ALA A 126 -11.93 -5.04 -7.13
N GLY A 127 -11.85 -4.12 -8.10
CA GLY A 127 -12.72 -2.96 -8.22
C GLY A 127 -14.20 -3.35 -8.40
N LYS A 128 -14.49 -4.30 -9.29
CA LYS A 128 -15.87 -4.83 -9.49
C LYS A 128 -16.42 -5.51 -8.24
N ALA A 129 -15.56 -6.19 -7.48
CA ALA A 129 -15.92 -6.82 -6.22
C ALA A 129 -16.03 -5.83 -5.05
N GLN A 130 -15.65 -4.56 -5.26
CA GLN A 130 -15.53 -3.54 -4.21
C GLN A 130 -14.59 -3.96 -3.06
N ASP A 131 -13.62 -4.83 -3.35
CA ASP A 131 -12.55 -5.18 -2.43
C ASP A 131 -11.46 -4.10 -2.48
N TRP A 132 -11.72 -2.99 -1.78
CA TRP A 132 -10.87 -1.81 -1.82
C TRP A 132 -9.48 -2.05 -1.24
N ASN A 133 -9.35 -2.99 -0.30
CA ASN A 133 -8.04 -3.36 0.25
C ASN A 133 -7.20 -4.09 -0.81
N SER A 134 -7.76 -5.10 -1.47
CA SER A 134 -7.06 -5.80 -2.56
C SER A 134 -6.78 -4.86 -3.72
N PHE A 135 -7.73 -3.98 -4.09
CA PHE A 135 -7.51 -2.97 -5.12
C PHE A 135 -6.32 -2.06 -4.78
N ALA A 136 -6.25 -1.51 -3.57
CA ALA A 136 -5.16 -0.63 -3.16
C ALA A 136 -3.79 -1.34 -3.10
N GLN A 137 -3.76 -2.63 -2.75
CA GLN A 137 -2.53 -3.43 -2.79
C GLN A 137 -2.06 -3.67 -4.23
N LEU A 138 -2.99 -3.94 -5.15
CA LEU A 138 -2.70 -4.13 -6.57
C LEU A 138 -2.26 -2.82 -7.23
N ASP A 139 -2.91 -1.71 -6.90
CA ASP A 139 -2.52 -0.35 -7.32
C ASP A 139 -1.08 -0.03 -6.91
N TYR A 140 -0.75 -0.24 -5.64
CA TYR A 140 0.63 -0.11 -5.18
C TYR A 140 1.59 -0.99 -5.99
N ARG A 141 1.25 -2.27 -6.21
CA ARG A 141 2.11 -3.20 -6.96
C ARG A 141 2.30 -2.77 -8.42
N PHE A 142 1.26 -2.19 -9.05
CA PHE A 142 1.32 -1.63 -10.39
C PHE A 142 2.38 -0.51 -10.48
N HIS A 143 2.29 0.48 -9.62
CA HIS A 143 3.24 1.59 -9.58
C HIS A 143 4.65 1.15 -9.16
N ALA A 144 4.76 0.24 -8.19
CA ALA A 144 6.04 -0.34 -7.78
C ALA A 144 6.71 -1.13 -8.91
N ALA A 145 5.95 -1.84 -9.77
CA ALA A 145 6.49 -2.53 -10.93
C ALA A 145 7.11 -1.53 -11.93
N ILE A 146 6.48 -0.38 -12.13
CA ILE A 146 7.03 0.71 -12.96
C ILE A 146 8.33 1.23 -12.36
N VAL A 147 8.34 1.56 -11.07
CA VAL A 147 9.55 2.08 -10.39
C VAL A 147 10.69 1.06 -10.43
N ARG A 148 10.43 -0.24 -10.20
CA ARG A 148 11.45 -1.30 -10.29
C ARG A 148 11.97 -1.48 -11.72
N HIS A 149 11.12 -1.30 -12.74
CA HIS A 149 11.51 -1.39 -14.15
C HIS A 149 12.50 -0.29 -14.58
N HIS A 150 12.54 0.82 -13.84
CA HIS A 150 13.59 1.83 -13.99
C HIS A 150 15.00 1.28 -13.74
N GLY A 151 15.14 0.30 -12.84
CA GLY A 151 16.42 -0.38 -12.59
C GLY A 151 17.29 0.25 -11.51
N ASN A 152 16.84 1.29 -10.81
CA ASN A 152 17.53 1.86 -9.64
C ASN A 152 17.00 1.21 -8.35
N ALA A 153 17.78 0.28 -7.78
CA ALA A 153 17.38 -0.46 -6.58
C ALA A 153 17.13 0.44 -5.36
N VAL A 154 17.91 1.53 -5.21
CA VAL A 154 17.74 2.47 -4.09
C VAL A 154 16.40 3.20 -4.20
N ILE A 155 16.03 3.63 -5.40
CA ILE A 155 14.70 4.26 -5.63
C ILE A 155 13.59 3.25 -5.38
N ALA A 156 13.75 1.99 -5.80
CA ALA A 156 12.78 0.93 -5.55
C ALA A 156 12.61 0.68 -4.03
N ASP A 157 13.68 0.60 -3.26
CA ASP A 157 13.64 0.41 -1.81
C ASP A 157 12.94 1.59 -1.10
N LEU A 158 13.22 2.83 -1.53
CA LEU A 158 12.55 4.02 -1.01
C LEU A 158 11.04 4.01 -1.33
N TYR A 159 10.68 3.56 -2.53
CA TYR A 159 9.27 3.42 -2.93
C TYR A 159 8.56 2.34 -2.12
N ASP A 160 9.22 1.21 -1.88
CA ASP A 160 8.68 0.10 -1.09
C ASP A 160 8.46 0.49 0.38
N ALA A 161 9.27 1.37 0.93
CA ALA A 161 9.05 1.92 2.27
C ALA A 161 7.75 2.74 2.40
N LEU A 162 7.18 3.21 1.29
CA LEU A 162 5.90 3.91 1.27
C LEU A 162 4.70 2.96 1.23
N GLN A 163 4.89 1.66 0.94
CA GLN A 163 3.81 0.69 0.72
C GLN A 163 2.70 0.74 1.75
N PRO A 164 2.97 0.64 3.07
CA PRO A 164 1.90 0.60 4.07
C PRO A 164 1.03 1.87 4.06
N ARG A 165 1.68 3.02 3.84
CA ARG A 165 1.00 4.31 3.76
C ARG A 165 0.18 4.46 2.48
N GLN A 166 0.72 4.01 1.33
CA GLN A 166 0.02 4.04 0.06
C GLN A 166 -1.21 3.14 0.07
N VAL A 167 -1.08 1.89 0.57
CA VAL A 167 -2.20 0.95 0.65
C VAL A 167 -3.29 1.50 1.56
N ARG A 168 -2.95 2.03 2.74
CA ARG A 168 -3.92 2.64 3.65
C ARG A 168 -4.64 3.84 3.02
N LEU A 169 -3.87 4.75 2.40
CA LEU A 169 -4.43 5.90 1.69
C LEU A 169 -5.32 5.47 0.53
N GLY A 170 -4.88 4.52 -0.30
CA GLY A 170 -5.64 3.99 -1.45
C GLY A 170 -6.94 3.33 -1.02
N THR A 171 -6.90 2.47 0.00
CA THR A 171 -8.10 1.84 0.57
C THR A 171 -9.10 2.90 1.04
N ARG A 172 -8.63 3.89 1.82
CA ARG A 172 -9.49 4.98 2.31
C ARG A 172 -10.03 5.84 1.16
N THR A 173 -9.21 6.15 0.15
CA THR A 173 -9.64 6.88 -1.06
C THR A 173 -10.80 6.18 -1.75
N MET A 174 -10.72 4.87 -1.95
CA MET A 174 -11.77 4.10 -2.61
C MET A 174 -13.03 3.95 -1.75
N MET A 175 -12.90 3.88 -0.43
CA MET A 175 -14.06 3.88 0.47
C MET A 175 -14.83 5.22 0.44
N GLU A 176 -14.12 6.35 0.40
CA GLU A 176 -14.74 7.69 0.41
C GLU A 176 -15.21 8.14 -0.98
N ALA A 177 -14.54 7.71 -2.04
CA ALA A 177 -14.83 8.13 -3.41
C ALA A 177 -14.80 6.96 -4.40
N PRO A 178 -15.68 5.96 -4.26
CA PRO A 178 -15.72 4.78 -5.16
C PRO A 178 -15.99 5.12 -6.62
N GLY A 179 -16.62 6.26 -6.88
CA GLY A 179 -16.85 6.77 -8.25
C GLY A 179 -15.58 7.12 -9.02
N ARG A 180 -14.42 7.19 -8.36
CA ARG A 180 -13.12 7.40 -9.02
C ARG A 180 -12.54 6.15 -9.70
N LEU A 181 -13.11 4.97 -9.44
CA LEU A 181 -12.59 3.70 -9.96
C LEU A 181 -12.31 3.76 -11.46
N SER A 182 -13.31 4.13 -12.26
CA SER A 182 -13.20 4.19 -13.73
C SER A 182 -12.16 5.22 -14.21
N THR A 183 -11.98 6.31 -13.47
CA THR A 183 -10.94 7.31 -13.75
C THR A 183 -9.56 6.74 -13.51
N ILE A 184 -9.34 6.08 -12.37
CA ILE A 184 -8.08 5.45 -11.99
C ILE A 184 -7.70 4.35 -13.00
N GLU A 185 -8.65 3.48 -13.35
CA GLU A 185 -8.45 2.44 -14.37
C GLU A 185 -8.04 3.02 -15.73
N SER A 186 -8.72 4.09 -16.18
CA SER A 186 -8.37 4.79 -17.41
C SER A 186 -6.98 5.42 -17.38
N GLU A 187 -6.60 6.05 -16.25
CA GLU A 187 -5.29 6.66 -16.07
C GLU A 187 -4.17 5.61 -16.09
N HIS A 188 -4.36 4.43 -15.51
CA HIS A 188 -3.41 3.31 -15.60
C HIS A 188 -3.23 2.81 -17.04
N GLN A 189 -4.32 2.67 -17.80
CA GLN A 189 -4.24 2.29 -19.23
C GLN A 189 -3.48 3.34 -20.04
N GLN A 190 -3.69 4.63 -19.76
CA GLN A 190 -2.97 5.73 -20.41
C GLN A 190 -1.46 5.69 -20.07
N LEU A 191 -1.08 5.41 -18.81
CA LEU A 191 0.33 5.23 -18.44
C LEU A 191 0.98 4.09 -19.22
N ILE A 192 0.32 2.93 -19.34
CA ILE A 192 0.81 1.80 -20.13
C ILE A 192 1.00 2.20 -21.59
N ALA A 193 0.02 2.87 -22.19
CA ALA A 193 0.08 3.31 -23.59
C ALA A 193 1.22 4.31 -23.83
N ALA A 194 1.39 5.30 -22.94
CA ALA A 194 2.43 6.31 -23.05
C ALA A 194 3.84 5.70 -22.87
N MET A 195 4.03 4.76 -21.93
CA MET A 195 5.31 4.03 -21.80
C MET A 195 5.65 3.22 -23.05
N ARG A 196 4.67 2.55 -23.68
CA ARG A 196 4.86 1.81 -24.93
C ARG A 196 5.23 2.72 -26.10
N ALA A 197 4.71 3.95 -26.10
CA ALA A 197 5.05 4.98 -27.09
C ALA A 197 6.38 5.70 -26.78
N ALA A 198 7.03 5.39 -25.64
CA ALA A 198 8.20 6.10 -25.11
C ALA A 198 7.97 7.62 -24.96
N ASP A 199 6.72 8.03 -24.68
CA ASP A 199 6.29 9.41 -24.48
C ASP A 199 6.37 9.79 -23.00
N ALA A 200 7.53 10.31 -22.61
CA ALA A 200 7.81 10.69 -21.22
C ALA A 200 6.92 11.84 -20.72
N ASP A 201 6.59 12.79 -21.59
CA ASP A 201 5.82 13.96 -21.18
C ASP A 201 4.36 13.57 -20.92
N THR A 202 3.78 12.73 -21.78
CA THR A 202 2.45 12.15 -21.53
C THR A 202 2.45 11.28 -20.27
N CYS A 203 3.45 10.43 -20.05
CA CYS A 203 3.57 9.63 -18.81
C CYS A 203 3.51 10.51 -17.56
N VAL A 204 4.32 11.57 -17.52
CA VAL A 204 4.36 12.47 -16.36
C VAL A 204 3.07 13.27 -16.21
N SER A 205 2.48 13.74 -17.31
CA SER A 205 1.21 14.46 -17.28
C SER A 205 0.06 13.60 -16.72
N VAL A 206 -0.03 12.33 -17.15
CA VAL A 206 -1.02 11.39 -16.63
C VAL A 206 -0.76 11.10 -15.16
N LEU A 207 0.49 10.88 -14.74
CA LEU A 207 0.83 10.68 -13.33
C LEU A 207 0.41 11.86 -12.45
N LEU A 208 0.68 13.10 -12.88
CA LEU A 208 0.28 14.31 -12.15
C LEU A 208 -1.24 14.44 -12.03
N THR A 209 -1.98 14.02 -13.06
CA THR A 209 -3.44 13.98 -13.04
C THR A 209 -3.95 12.90 -12.08
N HIS A 210 -3.34 11.72 -12.10
CA HIS A 210 -3.65 10.59 -11.25
C HIS A 210 -3.45 10.91 -9.76
N LEU A 211 -2.37 11.61 -9.42
CA LEU A 211 -2.00 11.98 -8.04
C LEU A 211 -2.46 13.39 -7.65
N ARG A 212 -3.44 13.95 -8.38
CA ARG A 212 -3.99 15.27 -8.02
C ARG A 212 -4.87 15.19 -6.77
N GLU A 213 -4.84 16.26 -6.01
CA GLU A 213 -5.83 16.48 -4.95
C GLU A 213 -7.22 16.68 -5.58
N VAL A 214 -8.23 16.03 -5.04
CA VAL A 214 -9.62 16.26 -5.39
C VAL A 214 -10.38 16.78 -4.18
N PRO A 215 -11.29 17.75 -4.33
CA PRO A 215 -11.96 18.39 -3.20
C PRO A 215 -12.67 17.41 -2.26
N GLU A 216 -13.24 16.35 -2.81
CA GLU A 216 -13.96 15.32 -2.07
C GLU A 216 -13.02 14.60 -1.09
N LEU A 217 -11.80 14.23 -1.53
CA LEU A 217 -10.81 13.57 -0.67
C LEU A 217 -10.22 14.54 0.35
N VAL A 218 -9.95 15.80 -0.04
CA VAL A 218 -9.46 16.82 0.88
C VAL A 218 -10.48 17.04 2.00
N SER A 219 -11.78 17.08 1.67
CA SER A 219 -12.87 17.19 2.64
C SER A 219 -12.96 15.96 3.55
N ALA A 220 -12.92 14.75 2.98
CA ALA A 220 -13.01 13.50 3.72
C ALA A 220 -11.83 13.31 4.68
N PHE A 221 -10.62 13.72 4.29
CA PHE A 221 -9.40 13.61 5.09
C PHE A 221 -9.10 14.85 5.95
N GLY A 222 -9.83 15.96 5.74
CA GLY A 222 -9.69 17.19 6.50
C GLY A 222 -10.47 17.23 7.82
N GLY A 223 -11.38 16.31 8.03
CA GLY A 223 -12.25 16.25 9.20
C GLY A 223 -11.75 15.27 10.24
N THR A 224 -10.87 15.69 11.11
CA THR A 224 -10.88 15.54 12.57
C THR A 224 -9.52 15.94 13.13
N LYS A 225 -9.41 17.13 13.72
CA LYS A 225 -8.40 17.36 14.75
C LYS A 225 -8.71 16.39 15.89
N PRO A 226 -7.77 15.57 16.36
CA PRO A 226 -7.96 14.84 17.61
C PRO A 226 -8.15 15.89 18.72
N ARG A 227 -9.23 15.75 19.50
CA ARG A 227 -9.43 16.47 20.75
C ARG A 227 -8.41 16.04 21.79
#